data_8e81ad9b9a2eea1149d49c02cb40a217
#
_entry.id   8e81ad9b9a2eea1149d49c02cb40a217
#
_cell.length_a   1.000
_cell.length_b   1.000
_cell.length_c   1.000
_cell.angle_alpha   90.00
_cell.angle_beta   90.00
_cell.angle_gamma   90.00
#
_symmetry.space_group_name_H-M   'P 1'
#
loop_
_entity.id
_entity.type
_entity.pdbx_description
1 polymer ?
#
loop_
_entity_poly.entity_id
_entity_poly.type
_entity_poly.pdbx_seq_one_letter_code
_entity_poly.pdbx_strand_id
1 'polypeptide(L)'
;HEDSWYARLASLFDADEAVEDPIWGARWELGERAPSVALEPTSLSVQEAMPPVPEWATRPVGPEPRPPRPLAPSGLGEVEGSDPPLPPSVAGAAARRGTLIHALLERLPQRNATDRAGAGSAWLDRIAADLTREDREEMLESALAVLRDPDFAAVFGPDALAEVPLAATVEGQVVMGTADRLLVTEEAVTVIDFKTARRPPARLDDIPDSTMKQMAAYVAALEIIYP
;
A
#
# COMPACT_ATOMS: atom_id res chain seq x y z
N HIS A 1 -13.08 11.65 16.82
CA HIS A 1 -11.73 12.09 16.43
C HIS A 1 -11.84 13.55 15.98
N GLU A 2 -11.11 14.45 16.62
CA GLU A 2 -11.12 15.91 16.34
C GLU A 2 -10.74 16.23 14.88
N ASP A 3 -9.97 15.38 14.22
CA ASP A 3 -9.56 15.53 12.82
C ASP A 3 -10.51 14.87 11.80
N SER A 4 -11.66 14.36 12.23
CA SER A 4 -12.61 13.77 11.28
C SER A 4 -13.26 14.83 10.41
N TRP A 5 -13.63 14.46 9.17
CA TRP A 5 -14.41 15.32 8.28
C TRP A 5 -15.72 15.80 8.94
N TYR A 6 -16.30 14.95 9.79
CA TYR A 6 -17.50 15.27 10.56
C TYR A 6 -17.26 16.43 11.54
N ALA A 7 -16.15 16.38 12.32
CA ALA A 7 -15.80 17.46 13.24
C ALA A 7 -15.53 18.79 12.51
N ARG A 8 -14.95 18.74 11.32
CA ARG A 8 -14.73 19.93 10.49
C ARG A 8 -16.02 20.50 9.95
N LEU A 9 -16.99 19.68 9.56
CA LEU A 9 -18.31 20.12 9.11
C LEU A 9 -19.17 20.63 10.26
N ALA A 10 -19.09 20.02 11.44
CA ALA A 10 -19.85 20.45 12.61
C ALA A 10 -19.65 21.92 12.99
N SER A 11 -18.46 22.46 12.70
CA SER A 11 -18.15 23.89 12.94
C SER A 11 -18.88 24.86 11.99
N LEU A 12 -19.53 24.36 10.94
CA LEU A 12 -20.28 25.18 9.98
C LEU A 12 -21.75 25.35 10.41
N PHE A 13 -22.18 24.64 11.45
CA PHE A 13 -23.57 24.71 11.93
C PHE A 13 -23.65 25.49 13.25
N ASP A 14 -24.62 26.34 13.38
CA ASP A 14 -24.89 27.05 14.61
C ASP A 14 -25.61 26.10 15.59
N ALA A 15 -25.13 26.04 16.84
CA ALA A 15 -25.70 25.15 17.84
C ALA A 15 -27.20 25.43 18.14
N ASP A 16 -27.62 26.69 17.93
CA ASP A 16 -29.00 27.13 18.19
C ASP A 16 -29.98 26.77 17.05
N GLU A 17 -29.50 26.28 15.91
CA GLU A 17 -30.32 25.85 14.77
C GLU A 17 -30.57 24.33 14.72
N ALA A 18 -30.25 23.62 15.78
CA ALA A 18 -30.50 22.17 15.84
C ALA A 18 -31.99 21.86 15.86
N VAL A 19 -32.41 20.94 15.01
CA VAL A 19 -33.78 20.38 14.97
C VAL A 19 -33.81 19.08 15.75
N GLU A 20 -34.75 18.93 16.68
CA GLU A 20 -34.89 17.69 17.42
C GLU A 20 -35.56 16.61 16.56
N ASP A 21 -34.90 15.48 16.42
CA ASP A 21 -35.42 14.32 15.71
C ASP A 21 -35.73 13.20 16.71
N PRO A 22 -36.95 12.62 16.69
CA PRO A 22 -37.38 11.64 17.67
C PRO A 22 -36.59 10.32 17.67
N ILE A 23 -35.82 10.05 16.60
CA ILE A 23 -35.00 8.82 16.44
C ILE A 23 -33.54 9.12 16.68
N TRP A 24 -33.04 10.22 16.13
CA TRP A 24 -31.59 10.54 16.05
C TRP A 24 -31.14 11.63 17.03
N GLY A 25 -32.09 12.24 17.80
CA GLY A 25 -31.82 13.36 18.70
C GLY A 25 -31.56 14.68 17.92
N ALA A 26 -30.81 15.60 18.52
CA ALA A 26 -30.49 16.86 17.90
C ALA A 26 -29.68 16.68 16.61
N ARG A 27 -30.17 17.26 15.51
CA ARG A 27 -29.49 17.26 14.21
C ARG A 27 -29.54 18.63 13.55
N TRP A 28 -28.58 18.91 12.70
CA TRP A 28 -28.54 20.14 11.89
C TRP A 28 -28.93 19.82 10.45
N GLU A 29 -29.75 20.69 9.86
CA GLU A 29 -30.20 20.57 8.48
C GLU A 29 -29.73 21.81 7.70
N LEU A 30 -29.04 21.60 6.57
CA LEU A 30 -28.61 22.65 5.67
C LEU A 30 -29.44 22.59 4.37
N GLY A 31 -30.07 23.71 3.99
CA GLY A 31 -30.83 23.86 2.76
C GLY A 31 -32.35 24.03 3.02
N GLU A 32 -33.08 24.30 1.94
CA GLU A 32 -34.55 24.39 2.02
C GLU A 32 -35.14 23.00 2.25
N ARG A 33 -35.94 22.90 3.30
CA ARG A 33 -36.69 21.69 3.58
C ARG A 33 -37.70 21.45 2.45
N ALA A 34 -37.56 20.34 1.75
CA ALA A 34 -38.57 19.94 0.79
C ALA A 34 -39.94 19.89 1.49
N PRO A 35 -40.98 20.48 0.88
CA PRO A 35 -42.31 20.46 1.50
C PRO A 35 -42.71 19.01 1.78
N SER A 36 -43.02 18.70 3.02
CA SER A 36 -43.57 17.42 3.41
C SER A 36 -44.86 17.24 2.64
N VAL A 37 -44.87 16.45 1.61
CA VAL A 37 -46.07 15.96 0.98
C VAL A 37 -46.68 15.01 2.03
N ALA A 38 -47.65 15.46 2.77
CA ALA A 38 -48.47 14.60 3.58
C ALA A 38 -49.08 13.56 2.64
N LEU A 39 -48.51 12.37 2.64
CA LEU A 39 -49.19 11.24 2.02
C LEU A 39 -50.46 11.05 2.81
N GLU A 40 -51.60 11.54 2.26
CA GLU A 40 -52.90 11.14 2.77
C GLU A 40 -52.88 9.61 2.82
N PRO A 41 -53.25 9.00 3.97
CA PRO A 41 -53.33 7.58 4.05
C PRO A 41 -54.40 7.12 3.06
N THR A 42 -54.01 6.80 1.86
CA THR A 42 -54.89 6.11 0.92
C THR A 42 -55.24 4.81 1.62
N SER A 43 -56.47 4.74 2.09
CA SER A 43 -57.00 3.50 2.66
C SER A 43 -57.03 2.45 1.55
N LEU A 44 -55.90 1.76 1.39
CA LEU A 44 -55.82 0.57 0.56
C LEU A 44 -56.62 -0.53 1.24
N SER A 45 -57.93 -0.50 1.07
CA SER A 45 -58.84 -1.59 1.40
C SER A 45 -58.87 -2.64 0.31
N VAL A 46 -57.70 -2.98 -0.21
CA VAL A 46 -57.54 -4.19 -1.02
C VAL A 46 -56.49 -5.04 -0.29
N GLN A 47 -56.98 -5.99 0.49
CA GLN A 47 -56.19 -7.18 0.83
C GLN A 47 -56.02 -7.99 -0.47
N GLU A 48 -55.24 -7.48 -1.41
CA GLU A 48 -54.64 -8.34 -2.41
C GLU A 48 -53.72 -9.29 -1.62
N ALA A 49 -54.09 -10.58 -1.64
CA ALA A 49 -53.27 -11.60 -1.00
C ALA A 49 -51.86 -11.42 -1.56
N MET A 50 -50.93 -11.05 -0.69
CA MET A 50 -49.50 -10.91 -1.11
C MET A 50 -49.09 -12.21 -1.80
N PRO A 51 -48.51 -12.14 -2.98
CA PRO A 51 -48.04 -13.33 -3.65
C PRO A 51 -47.06 -14.09 -2.71
N PRO A 52 -47.11 -15.43 -2.73
CA PRO A 52 -46.23 -16.22 -1.90
C PRO A 52 -44.78 -15.83 -2.14
N VAL A 53 -44.00 -15.71 -1.06
CA VAL A 53 -42.57 -15.40 -1.16
C VAL A 53 -41.90 -16.46 -2.04
N PRO A 54 -41.19 -16.06 -3.12
CA PRO A 54 -40.55 -17.03 -4.00
C PRO A 54 -39.56 -17.91 -3.21
N GLU A 55 -39.45 -19.18 -3.59
CA GLU A 55 -38.55 -20.14 -2.92
C GLU A 55 -37.10 -19.65 -2.83
N TRP A 56 -36.61 -18.90 -3.80
CA TRP A 56 -35.26 -18.37 -3.77
C TRP A 56 -35.03 -17.37 -2.64
N ALA A 57 -36.06 -16.65 -2.22
CA ALA A 57 -35.97 -15.65 -1.14
C ALA A 57 -35.97 -16.29 0.25
N THR A 58 -36.41 -17.53 0.37
CA THR A 58 -36.41 -18.31 1.64
C THR A 58 -35.22 -19.31 1.68
N ARG A 59 -34.52 -19.48 0.57
CA ARG A 59 -33.38 -20.40 0.52
C ARG A 59 -32.18 -19.74 1.23
N PRO A 60 -31.55 -20.39 2.23
CA PRO A 60 -30.35 -19.89 2.84
C PRO A 60 -29.27 -19.69 1.76
N VAL A 61 -28.72 -18.50 1.69
CA VAL A 61 -27.53 -18.25 0.88
C VAL A 61 -26.40 -19.09 1.45
N GLY A 62 -25.82 -19.97 0.63
CA GLY A 62 -24.62 -20.71 1.02
C GLY A 62 -23.49 -19.78 1.42
N PRO A 63 -22.46 -20.27 2.13
CA PRO A 63 -21.32 -19.45 2.47
C PRO A 63 -20.74 -18.83 1.18
N GLU A 64 -20.67 -17.52 1.17
CA GLU A 64 -20.11 -16.78 0.06
C GLU A 64 -18.66 -17.24 -0.17
N PRO A 65 -18.29 -17.68 -1.38
CA PRO A 65 -16.90 -18.03 -1.65
C PRO A 65 -16.08 -16.78 -1.37
N ARG A 66 -15.27 -16.82 -0.33
CA ARG A 66 -14.34 -15.73 -0.05
C ARG A 66 -13.38 -15.65 -1.21
N PRO A 67 -13.23 -14.49 -1.87
CA PRO A 67 -12.20 -14.35 -2.87
C PRO A 67 -10.86 -14.72 -2.25
N PRO A 68 -9.98 -15.41 -2.96
CA PRO A 68 -8.67 -15.77 -2.47
C PRO A 68 -7.97 -14.50 -1.97
N ARG A 69 -7.46 -14.51 -0.75
CA ARG A 69 -6.69 -13.38 -0.25
C ARG A 69 -5.44 -13.27 -1.11
N PRO A 70 -5.15 -12.10 -1.71
CA PRO A 70 -3.92 -11.92 -2.45
C PRO A 70 -2.72 -12.22 -1.57
N LEU A 71 -1.80 -13.01 -2.08
CA LEU A 71 -0.52 -13.27 -1.45
C LEU A 71 0.37 -12.06 -1.74
N ALA A 72 0.72 -11.31 -0.70
CA ALA A 72 1.70 -10.24 -0.81
C ALA A 72 3.10 -10.84 -0.64
N PRO A 73 3.96 -10.86 -1.67
CA PRO A 73 5.29 -11.44 -1.58
C PRO A 73 6.13 -10.86 -0.44
N SER A 74 6.02 -9.58 -0.17
CA SER A 74 6.68 -8.90 0.96
C SER A 74 6.21 -9.39 2.34
N GLY A 75 5.00 -9.95 2.44
CA GLY A 75 4.46 -10.53 3.69
C GLY A 75 4.83 -12.00 3.91
N LEU A 76 5.42 -12.67 2.92
CA LEU A 76 5.85 -14.08 3.05
C LEU A 76 6.97 -14.28 4.07
N GLY A 77 7.64 -13.18 4.45
CA GLY A 77 8.72 -13.21 5.43
C GLY A 77 8.31 -13.09 6.89
N GLU A 78 7.07 -12.73 7.16
CA GLU A 78 6.61 -12.49 8.54
C GLU A 78 6.19 -13.76 9.28
N VAL A 79 6.02 -14.91 8.58
CA VAL A 79 5.42 -16.14 9.15
C VAL A 79 6.44 -17.11 9.72
N GLU A 80 7.71 -17.06 9.29
CA GLU A 80 8.77 -17.91 9.83
C GLU A 80 10.03 -17.10 10.09
N GLY A 81 10.11 -16.49 11.28
CA GLY A 81 11.26 -15.70 11.69
C GLY A 81 12.52 -16.55 11.83
N SER A 82 13.49 -16.30 10.95
CA SER A 82 14.88 -16.73 11.13
C SER A 82 15.71 -15.71 11.94
N ASP A 83 15.18 -14.49 12.15
CA ASP A 83 15.78 -13.49 13.05
C ASP A 83 14.92 -13.32 14.30
N PRO A 84 15.50 -13.24 15.50
CA PRO A 84 14.73 -12.89 16.68
C PRO A 84 14.07 -11.54 16.45
N PRO A 85 12.77 -11.37 16.80
CA PRO A 85 12.06 -10.14 16.57
C PRO A 85 12.78 -8.98 17.27
N LEU A 86 13.12 -7.95 16.49
CA LEU A 86 13.73 -6.73 17.03
C LEU A 86 12.77 -6.07 18.03
N PRO A 87 13.28 -5.46 19.08
CA PRO A 87 12.44 -4.61 19.92
C PRO A 87 11.66 -3.59 19.07
N PRO A 88 10.39 -3.28 19.38
CA PRO A 88 9.55 -2.43 18.54
C PRO A 88 10.17 -1.07 18.16
N SER A 89 10.94 -0.48 19.06
CA SER A 89 11.66 0.79 18.81
C SER A 89 12.77 0.62 17.75
N VAL A 90 13.50 -0.48 17.79
CA VAL A 90 14.57 -0.78 16.83
C VAL A 90 13.98 -1.19 15.48
N ALA A 91 12.91 -1.99 15.49
CA ALA A 91 12.20 -2.38 14.28
C ALA A 91 11.63 -1.16 13.54
N GLY A 92 11.03 -0.22 14.24
CA GLY A 92 10.51 1.02 13.66
C GLY A 92 11.60 1.89 13.03
N ALA A 93 12.75 2.04 13.70
CA ALA A 93 13.89 2.79 13.16
C ALA A 93 14.49 2.10 11.93
N ALA A 94 14.61 0.77 11.94
CA ALA A 94 15.10 -0.01 10.80
C ALA A 94 14.16 0.08 9.59
N ALA A 95 12.85 -0.06 9.80
CA ALA A 95 11.84 0.10 8.76
C ALA A 95 11.88 1.49 8.14
N ARG A 96 11.95 2.55 8.97
CA ARG A 96 12.06 3.92 8.49
C ARG A 96 13.32 4.16 7.66
N ARG A 97 14.47 3.64 8.13
CA ARG A 97 15.72 3.69 7.37
C ARG A 97 15.56 3.04 6.00
N GLY A 98 14.96 1.85 5.95
CA GLY A 98 14.65 1.16 4.71
C GLY A 98 13.82 2.01 3.77
N THR A 99 12.71 2.55 4.24
CA THR A 99 11.82 3.41 3.46
C THR A 99 12.55 4.63 2.87
N LEU A 100 13.43 5.26 3.64
CA LEU A 100 14.19 6.43 3.16
C LEU A 100 15.21 6.04 2.08
N ILE A 101 15.89 4.91 2.22
CA ILE A 101 16.85 4.41 1.22
C ILE A 101 16.11 4.03 -0.08
N HIS A 102 14.97 3.33 -0.01
CA HIS A 102 14.14 3.01 -1.18
C HIS A 102 13.69 4.28 -1.90
N ALA A 103 13.22 5.29 -1.17
CA ALA A 103 12.83 6.57 -1.75
C ALA A 103 14.00 7.33 -2.43
N LEU A 104 15.23 7.19 -1.93
CA LEU A 104 16.42 7.72 -2.60
C LEU A 104 16.72 6.94 -3.89
N LEU A 105 16.65 5.61 -3.88
CA LEU A 105 16.87 4.75 -5.03
C LEU A 105 15.80 4.92 -6.12
N GLU A 106 14.58 5.28 -5.74
CA GLU A 106 13.51 5.64 -6.66
C GLU A 106 13.79 6.97 -7.37
N ARG A 107 14.20 8.01 -6.63
CA ARG A 107 14.21 9.42 -7.08
C ARG A 107 15.52 9.88 -7.69
N LEU A 108 16.66 9.44 -7.13
CA LEU A 108 17.99 9.92 -7.55
C LEU A 108 18.41 9.49 -8.96
N PRO A 109 18.01 8.33 -9.51
CA PRO A 109 18.35 7.96 -10.88
C PRO A 109 17.93 9.00 -11.91
N GLN A 110 16.81 9.69 -11.69
CA GLN A 110 16.28 10.73 -12.58
C GLN A 110 17.13 12.02 -12.59
N ARG A 111 18.09 12.15 -11.67
CA ARG A 111 19.02 13.30 -11.59
C ARG A 111 20.33 12.99 -12.28
N ASN A 112 21.00 14.05 -12.77
CA ASN A 112 22.36 13.91 -13.25
C ASN A 112 23.26 13.36 -12.15
N ALA A 113 24.20 12.51 -12.49
CA ALA A 113 25.08 11.83 -11.53
C ALA A 113 25.80 12.81 -10.58
N THR A 114 26.22 13.98 -11.10
CA THR A 114 26.86 15.05 -10.32
C THR A 114 25.97 15.69 -9.28
N ASP A 115 24.64 15.66 -9.50
CA ASP A 115 23.67 16.37 -8.68
C ASP A 115 23.02 15.47 -7.61
N ARG A 116 23.18 14.14 -7.76
CA ARG A 116 22.54 13.14 -6.90
C ARG A 116 22.85 13.34 -5.42
N ALA A 117 24.10 13.57 -5.08
CA ALA A 117 24.54 13.74 -3.69
C ALA A 117 23.88 14.97 -3.05
N GLY A 118 23.94 16.12 -3.73
CA GLY A 118 23.32 17.36 -3.25
C GLY A 118 21.80 17.28 -3.16
N ALA A 119 21.15 16.68 -4.16
CA ALA A 119 19.70 16.50 -4.18
C ALA A 119 19.22 15.56 -3.07
N GLY A 120 19.94 14.44 -2.85
CA GLY A 120 19.63 13.48 -1.80
C GLY A 120 19.80 14.07 -0.40
N SER A 121 20.88 14.80 -0.15
CA SER A 121 21.11 15.50 1.12
C SER A 121 19.99 16.50 1.40
N ALA A 122 19.67 17.38 0.46
CA ALA A 122 18.61 18.37 0.63
C ALA A 122 17.23 17.75 0.84
N TRP A 123 16.96 16.61 0.22
CA TRP A 123 15.73 15.88 0.42
C TRP A 123 15.66 15.26 1.82
N LEU A 124 16.72 14.58 2.29
CA LEU A 124 16.79 14.01 3.63
C LEU A 124 16.71 15.06 4.73
N ASP A 125 17.35 16.22 4.55
CA ASP A 125 17.31 17.35 5.51
C ASP A 125 15.87 17.84 5.73
N ARG A 126 15.02 17.74 4.72
CA ARG A 126 13.61 18.14 4.81
C ARG A 126 12.72 17.05 5.38
N ILE A 127 12.89 15.78 4.96
CA ILE A 127 11.96 14.69 5.28
C ILE A 127 12.33 13.95 6.57
N ALA A 128 13.61 13.96 6.92
CA ALA A 128 14.19 13.26 8.05
C ALA A 128 14.98 14.23 8.97
N ALA A 129 14.47 15.45 9.15
CA ALA A 129 15.11 16.49 9.97
C ALA A 129 15.27 16.10 11.45
N ASP A 130 14.47 15.16 11.92
CA ASP A 130 14.51 14.59 13.27
C ASP A 130 15.62 13.55 13.46
N LEU A 131 16.21 13.04 12.40
CA LEU A 131 17.35 12.13 12.45
C LEU A 131 18.67 12.90 12.56
N THR A 132 19.69 12.22 13.08
CA THR A 132 21.02 12.81 13.15
C THR A 132 21.58 13.06 11.75
N ARG A 133 22.50 13.99 11.63
CA ARG A 133 23.21 14.24 10.37
C ARG A 133 23.95 12.98 9.90
N GLU A 134 24.59 12.29 10.82
CA GLU A 134 25.34 11.06 10.55
C GLU A 134 24.44 9.95 9.98
N ASP A 135 23.24 9.75 10.54
CA ASP A 135 22.28 8.77 10.00
C ASP A 135 21.82 9.13 8.58
N ARG A 136 21.58 10.42 8.32
CA ARG A 136 21.19 10.89 6.99
C ARG A 136 22.32 10.71 5.97
N GLU A 137 23.55 11.01 6.32
CA GLU A 137 24.73 10.83 5.48
C GLU A 137 24.99 9.34 5.20
N GLU A 138 24.81 8.46 6.18
CA GLU A 138 24.93 7.00 6.01
C GLU A 138 23.88 6.46 5.03
N MET A 139 22.62 6.86 5.15
CA MET A 139 21.56 6.43 4.24
C MET A 139 21.80 6.93 2.81
N LEU A 140 22.23 8.18 2.67
CA LEU A 140 22.57 8.76 1.36
C LEU A 140 23.72 8.00 0.70
N GLU A 141 24.80 7.75 1.44
CA GLU A 141 25.94 7.05 0.89
C GLU A 141 25.61 5.60 0.54
N SER A 142 24.77 4.92 1.34
CA SER A 142 24.26 3.59 1.02
C SER A 142 23.53 3.57 -0.32
N ALA A 143 22.64 4.54 -0.58
CA ALA A 143 21.93 4.64 -1.85
C ALA A 143 22.86 5.01 -3.02
N LEU A 144 23.79 5.96 -2.80
CA LEU A 144 24.73 6.39 -3.84
C LEU A 144 25.74 5.29 -4.21
N ALA A 145 26.12 4.42 -3.26
CA ALA A 145 26.97 3.28 -3.53
C ALA A 145 26.33 2.33 -4.56
N VAL A 146 25.06 2.00 -4.37
CA VAL A 146 24.30 1.18 -5.31
C VAL A 146 24.15 1.86 -6.68
N LEU A 147 23.88 3.18 -6.70
CA LEU A 147 23.71 3.93 -7.95
C LEU A 147 25.01 4.13 -8.74
N ARG A 148 26.18 4.00 -8.09
CA ARG A 148 27.51 4.11 -8.72
C ARG A 148 28.04 2.76 -9.19
N ASP A 149 27.45 1.68 -8.73
CA ASP A 149 27.88 0.33 -9.07
C ASP A 149 27.55 0.04 -10.53
N PRO A 150 28.57 -0.26 -11.37
CA PRO A 150 28.38 -0.52 -12.79
C PRO A 150 27.51 -1.77 -13.06
N ASP A 151 27.50 -2.74 -12.16
CA ASP A 151 26.71 -3.97 -12.32
C ASP A 151 25.19 -3.68 -12.28
N PHE A 152 24.79 -2.58 -11.63
CA PHE A 152 23.40 -2.15 -11.56
C PHE A 152 23.05 -1.00 -12.53
N ALA A 153 23.97 -0.56 -13.38
CA ALA A 153 23.75 0.60 -14.25
C ALA A 153 22.50 0.45 -15.13
N ALA A 154 22.25 -0.74 -15.68
CA ALA A 154 21.11 -1.00 -16.57
C ALA A 154 19.76 -0.82 -15.87
N VAL A 155 19.64 -1.23 -14.61
CA VAL A 155 18.38 -1.17 -13.86
C VAL A 155 18.05 0.23 -13.31
N PHE A 156 18.99 1.15 -13.44
CA PHE A 156 18.79 2.58 -13.18
C PHE A 156 18.77 3.42 -14.47
N GLY A 157 18.83 2.75 -15.61
CA GLY A 157 18.75 3.38 -16.93
C GLY A 157 17.33 3.85 -17.28
N PRO A 158 17.20 4.53 -18.45
CA PRO A 158 15.91 5.10 -18.89
C PRO A 158 14.84 4.03 -19.21
N ASP A 159 15.27 2.82 -19.54
CA ASP A 159 14.38 1.71 -19.92
C ASP A 159 13.88 0.92 -18.69
N ALA A 160 14.44 1.17 -17.52
CA ALA A 160 14.04 0.51 -16.29
C ALA A 160 12.89 1.26 -15.59
N LEU A 161 11.88 0.51 -15.19
CA LEU A 161 10.73 1.02 -14.45
C LEU A 161 10.99 0.96 -12.93
N ALA A 162 10.47 1.93 -12.19
CA ALA A 162 10.56 2.00 -10.74
C ALA A 162 9.18 1.74 -10.12
N GLU A 163 9.15 1.12 -8.93
CA GLU A 163 7.94 0.92 -8.12
C GLU A 163 6.80 0.29 -8.95
N VAL A 164 7.10 -0.84 -9.60
CA VAL A 164 6.19 -1.47 -10.56
C VAL A 164 5.19 -2.36 -9.83
N PRO A 165 3.89 -2.04 -9.85
CA PRO A 165 2.88 -2.92 -9.29
C PRO A 165 2.74 -4.18 -10.15
N LEU A 166 2.81 -5.34 -9.52
CA LEU A 166 2.66 -6.66 -10.14
C LEU A 166 1.42 -7.34 -9.58
N ALA A 167 0.62 -7.92 -10.47
CA ALA A 167 -0.50 -8.78 -10.10
C ALA A 167 -0.67 -9.90 -11.12
N ALA A 168 -0.68 -11.13 -10.66
CA ALA A 168 -0.92 -12.31 -11.49
C ALA A 168 -1.60 -13.42 -10.70
N THR A 169 -2.25 -14.36 -11.39
CA THR A 169 -2.76 -15.58 -10.78
C THR A 169 -1.80 -16.72 -11.08
N VAL A 170 -1.06 -17.13 -10.06
CA VAL A 170 -0.09 -18.21 -10.11
C VAL A 170 -0.70 -19.44 -9.45
N GLU A 171 -0.86 -20.54 -10.17
CA GLU A 171 -1.42 -21.80 -9.65
C GLU A 171 -2.76 -21.62 -8.88
N GLY A 172 -3.62 -20.72 -9.36
CA GLY A 172 -4.91 -20.41 -8.74
C GLY A 172 -4.87 -19.46 -7.53
N GLN A 173 -3.69 -19.00 -7.16
CA GLN A 173 -3.50 -18.02 -6.10
C GLN A 173 -3.14 -16.65 -6.69
N VAL A 174 -3.80 -15.58 -6.22
CA VAL A 174 -3.45 -14.22 -6.63
C VAL A 174 -2.18 -13.78 -5.90
N VAL A 175 -1.13 -13.50 -6.67
CA VAL A 175 0.11 -12.86 -6.20
C VAL A 175 0.03 -11.38 -6.54
N MET A 176 0.22 -10.50 -5.55
CA MET A 176 0.16 -9.05 -5.75
C MET A 176 1.22 -8.36 -4.91
N GLY A 177 2.04 -7.52 -5.54
CA GLY A 177 3.11 -6.78 -4.86
C GLY A 177 3.64 -5.64 -5.72
N THR A 178 4.72 -5.01 -5.26
CA THR A 178 5.41 -3.96 -5.99
C THR A 178 6.90 -4.34 -6.08
N ALA A 179 7.43 -4.37 -7.29
CA ALA A 179 8.86 -4.55 -7.52
C ALA A 179 9.55 -3.18 -7.51
N ASP A 180 10.65 -3.05 -6.78
CA ASP A 180 11.39 -1.78 -6.69
C ASP A 180 11.94 -1.33 -8.05
N ARG A 181 12.41 -2.31 -8.85
CA ARG A 181 12.84 -2.07 -10.23
C ARG A 181 12.46 -3.25 -11.13
N LEU A 182 12.09 -2.91 -12.36
CA LEU A 182 11.83 -3.86 -13.43
C LEU A 182 12.48 -3.37 -14.73
N LEU A 183 13.29 -4.21 -15.33
CA LEU A 183 13.86 -3.98 -16.66
C LEU A 183 13.35 -5.08 -17.58
N VAL A 184 12.66 -4.68 -18.65
CA VAL A 184 12.16 -5.58 -19.68
C VAL A 184 12.95 -5.35 -20.96
N THR A 185 13.62 -6.39 -21.43
CA THR A 185 14.32 -6.41 -22.71
C THR A 185 13.70 -7.45 -23.65
N GLU A 186 14.16 -7.54 -24.88
CA GLU A 186 13.70 -8.58 -25.80
C GLU A 186 14.11 -10.00 -25.36
N GLU A 187 15.16 -10.13 -24.54
CA GLU A 187 15.75 -11.40 -24.15
C GLU A 187 15.39 -11.82 -22.72
N ALA A 188 15.10 -10.86 -21.83
CA ALA A 188 14.88 -11.16 -20.42
C ALA A 188 14.06 -10.08 -19.70
N VAL A 189 13.42 -10.49 -18.63
CA VAL A 189 12.80 -9.61 -17.63
C VAL A 189 13.60 -9.70 -16.34
N THR A 190 14.18 -8.58 -15.91
CA THR A 190 14.96 -8.49 -14.68
C THR A 190 14.16 -7.77 -13.61
N VAL A 191 13.89 -8.45 -12.49
CA VAL A 191 13.22 -7.88 -11.33
C VAL A 191 14.21 -7.69 -10.18
N ILE A 192 14.12 -6.55 -9.51
CA ILE A 192 14.97 -6.21 -8.37
C ILE A 192 14.12 -5.73 -7.21
N ASP A 193 14.50 -6.18 -6.03
CA ASP A 193 13.93 -5.79 -4.76
C ASP A 193 15.08 -5.46 -3.79
N PHE A 194 15.15 -4.22 -3.34
CA PHE A 194 16.25 -3.75 -2.51
C PHE A 194 16.07 -4.20 -1.05
N LYS A 195 17.10 -4.77 -0.47
CA LYS A 195 17.14 -5.12 0.93
C LYS A 195 18.14 -4.24 1.67
N THR A 196 17.64 -3.46 2.63
CA THR A 196 18.42 -2.43 3.34
C THR A 196 19.04 -2.92 4.64
N ALA A 197 19.33 -4.22 4.74
CA ALA A 197 19.99 -4.80 5.90
C ALA A 197 21.38 -4.16 6.11
N ARG A 198 21.71 -3.78 7.36
CA ARG A 198 23.04 -3.23 7.70
C ARG A 198 24.17 -4.25 7.52
N ARG A 199 23.84 -5.53 7.57
CA ARG A 199 24.75 -6.65 7.35
C ARG A 199 24.13 -7.56 6.30
N PRO A 200 24.33 -7.28 5.01
CA PRO A 200 23.83 -8.12 3.95
C PRO A 200 24.52 -9.50 3.99
N PRO A 201 23.84 -10.57 3.58
CA PRO A 201 24.43 -11.88 3.48
C PRO A 201 25.61 -11.86 2.51
N ALA A 202 26.72 -12.50 2.89
CA ALA A 202 27.93 -12.56 2.06
C ALA A 202 27.87 -13.67 1.00
N ARG A 203 26.96 -14.64 1.16
CA ARG A 203 26.79 -15.80 0.29
C ARG A 203 25.32 -16.00 -0.04
N LEU A 204 25.05 -16.63 -1.18
CA LEU A 204 23.68 -16.97 -1.58
C LEU A 204 22.96 -17.86 -0.56
N ASP A 205 23.68 -18.81 0.03
CA ASP A 205 23.14 -19.74 1.03
C ASP A 205 22.73 -19.05 2.34
N ASP A 206 23.23 -17.84 2.58
CA ASP A 206 22.92 -17.05 3.78
C ASP A 206 21.73 -16.08 3.54
N ILE A 207 21.16 -16.09 2.33
CA ILE A 207 19.97 -15.26 2.04
C ILE A 207 18.76 -15.84 2.79
N PRO A 208 18.01 -15.02 3.54
CA PRO A 208 16.83 -15.49 4.24
C PRO A 208 15.81 -16.15 3.30
N ASP A 209 15.23 -17.27 3.73
CA ASP A 209 14.19 -17.99 2.98
C ASP A 209 13.02 -17.10 2.58
N SER A 210 12.68 -16.14 3.43
CA SER A 210 11.65 -15.15 3.16
C SER A 210 11.95 -14.28 1.93
N THR A 211 13.20 -13.86 1.77
CA THR A 211 13.65 -13.10 0.60
C THR A 211 13.62 -13.98 -0.66
N MET A 212 14.06 -15.22 -0.55
CA MET A 212 14.00 -16.17 -1.66
C MET A 212 12.56 -16.48 -2.10
N LYS A 213 11.65 -16.70 -1.15
CA LYS A 213 10.22 -16.91 -1.41
C LYS A 213 9.58 -15.67 -2.07
N GLN A 214 9.93 -14.47 -1.62
CA GLN A 214 9.46 -13.23 -2.21
C GLN A 214 9.89 -13.11 -3.68
N MET A 215 11.18 -13.33 -3.95
CA MET A 215 11.70 -13.26 -5.31
C MET A 215 11.11 -14.34 -6.21
N ALA A 216 10.95 -15.58 -5.71
CA ALA A 216 10.29 -16.65 -6.44
C ALA A 216 8.83 -16.30 -6.81
N ALA A 217 8.09 -15.67 -5.91
CA ALA A 217 6.73 -15.23 -6.20
C ALA A 217 6.68 -14.12 -7.27
N TYR A 218 7.64 -13.17 -7.25
CA TYR A 218 7.75 -12.17 -8.32
C TYR A 218 8.09 -12.80 -9.66
N VAL A 219 9.05 -13.73 -9.71
CA VAL A 219 9.42 -14.44 -10.94
C VAL A 219 8.22 -15.19 -11.49
N ALA A 220 7.53 -15.98 -10.68
CA ALA A 220 6.34 -16.72 -11.11
C ALA A 220 5.22 -15.81 -11.63
N ALA A 221 5.01 -14.64 -11.01
CA ALA A 221 4.06 -13.64 -11.51
C ALA A 221 4.51 -13.05 -12.85
N LEU A 222 5.80 -12.75 -13.00
CA LEU A 222 6.36 -12.17 -14.23
C LEU A 222 6.34 -13.15 -15.40
N GLU A 223 6.54 -14.44 -15.18
CA GLU A 223 6.41 -15.50 -16.21
C GLU A 223 4.98 -15.60 -16.77
N ILE A 224 3.96 -15.22 -15.97
CA ILE A 224 2.57 -15.13 -16.45
C ILE A 224 2.34 -13.84 -17.24
N ILE A 225 2.95 -12.73 -16.83
CA ILE A 225 2.77 -11.40 -17.43
C ILE A 225 3.56 -11.29 -18.75
N TYR A 226 4.75 -11.89 -18.80
CA TYR A 226 5.67 -11.89 -19.94
C TYR A 226 6.00 -13.35 -20.33
N PRO A 227 5.11 -14.04 -21.05
CA PRO A 227 5.26 -15.44 -21.44
C PRO A 227 6.36 -15.65 -22.48
#